data_5b1dc1a4e44777f860a030d6cb710e81
#
_entry.id   5b1dc1a4e44777f860a030d6cb710e81
#
_cell.length_a   1.000
_cell.length_b   1.000
_cell.length_c   1.000
_cell.angle_alpha   90.00
_cell.angle_beta   90.00
_cell.angle_gamma   90.00
#
_symmetry.space_group_name_H-M   'P 1'
#
loop_
_entity.id
_entity.type
_entity.pdbx_description
1 polymer ?
#
loop_
_entity_poly.entity_id
_entity_poly.type
_entity_poly.pdbx_seq_one_letter_code
_entity_poly.pdbx_strand_id
1 'polypeptide(L)'
;HVVSYESIKELTDVLIKAFGQHNAGAEAITDRFNKLEARMAEKRQENKGQKVMVLQSAPPRHYIQGKDGTLGSMLDMLGYENVYQNNKMVLLDLEQALSYEPDLLFCVGGSKTAAEHQQVMEEDFAKNPEYWNNIKAIREHEVIYLPIKYVATAGINVIDNINELIDIIDAKKLKQNG
;
A
#
# COMPACT_ATOMS: atom_id res chain seq x y z
N HIS A 1 -7.67 -6.50 15.22
CA HIS A 1 -7.92 -5.09 14.94
C HIS A 1 -6.78 -4.56 14.10
N VAL A 2 -7.03 -4.24 12.85
CA VAL A 2 -6.11 -3.44 12.05
C VAL A 2 -6.18 -2.03 12.65
N VAL A 3 -5.07 -1.56 13.18
CA VAL A 3 -4.98 -0.19 13.70
C VAL A 3 -4.82 0.71 12.48
N SER A 4 -5.87 1.46 12.13
CA SER A 4 -5.83 2.38 10.98
C SER A 4 -4.99 3.62 11.29
N TYR A 5 -4.59 4.35 10.25
CA TYR A 5 -3.93 5.65 10.39
C TYR A 5 -4.77 6.61 11.24
N GLU A 6 -6.07 6.69 10.98
CA GLU A 6 -7.00 7.56 11.70
C GLU A 6 -7.04 7.22 13.18
N SER A 7 -7.14 5.94 13.54
CA SER A 7 -7.15 5.53 14.94
C SER A 7 -5.83 5.79 15.67
N ILE A 8 -4.71 5.69 14.96
CA ILE A 8 -3.38 6.04 15.51
C ILE A 8 -3.31 7.55 15.75
N LYS A 9 -3.77 8.36 14.79
CA LYS A 9 -3.80 9.82 14.91
C LYS A 9 -4.71 10.27 16.06
N GLU A 10 -5.94 9.77 16.10
CA GLU A 10 -6.89 10.08 17.19
C GLU A 10 -6.33 9.73 18.57
N LEU A 11 -5.75 8.54 18.74
CA LEU A 11 -5.11 8.16 20.00
C LEU A 11 -3.95 9.08 20.36
N THR A 12 -3.13 9.44 19.37
CA THR A 12 -2.01 10.37 19.57
C THR A 12 -2.50 11.74 20.02
N ASP A 13 -3.56 12.27 19.37
CA ASP A 13 -4.16 13.56 19.72
C ASP A 13 -4.74 13.55 21.15
N VAL A 14 -5.39 12.44 21.57
CA VAL A 14 -5.88 12.27 22.93
C VAL A 14 -4.74 12.27 23.95
N LEU A 15 -3.65 11.54 23.66
CA LEU A 15 -2.48 11.48 24.55
C LEU A 15 -1.76 12.85 24.64
N ILE A 16 -1.65 13.56 23.54
CA ILE A 16 -1.08 14.92 23.50
C ILE A 16 -1.94 15.86 24.35
N LYS A 17 -3.26 15.84 24.19
CA LYS A 17 -4.18 16.66 24.99
C LYS A 17 -4.12 16.34 26.49
N ALA A 18 -3.98 15.04 26.85
CA ALA A 18 -3.97 14.61 28.22
C ALA A 18 -2.64 14.88 28.94
N PHE A 19 -1.52 14.73 28.24
CA PHE A 19 -0.18 14.69 28.87
C PHE A 19 0.86 15.59 28.21
N GLY A 20 0.59 16.14 27.03
CA GLY A 20 1.58 16.74 26.16
C GLY A 20 1.46 18.25 25.90
N GLN A 21 0.49 18.94 26.49
CA GLN A 21 0.37 20.38 26.31
C GLN A 21 1.66 21.08 26.80
N HIS A 22 2.35 21.75 25.90
CA HIS A 22 3.65 22.40 26.12
C HIS A 22 4.88 21.47 26.10
N ASN A 23 4.78 20.29 25.46
CA ASN A 23 5.91 19.38 25.30
C ASN A 23 6.41 19.44 23.83
N ALA A 24 7.69 19.77 23.65
CA ALA A 24 8.32 19.82 22.32
C ALA A 24 8.17 18.51 21.50
N GLY A 25 8.11 17.36 22.19
CA GLY A 25 7.85 16.07 21.55
C GLY A 25 6.44 15.98 20.95
N ALA A 26 5.44 16.52 21.65
CA ALA A 26 4.05 16.55 21.17
C ALA A 26 3.91 17.46 19.94
N GLU A 27 4.55 18.62 19.95
CA GLU A 27 4.59 19.54 18.81
C GLU A 27 5.26 18.90 17.59
N ALA A 28 6.38 18.20 17.81
CA ALA A 28 7.09 17.50 16.74
C ALA A 28 6.25 16.38 16.10
N ILE A 29 5.50 15.62 16.91
CA ILE A 29 4.60 14.57 16.39
C ILE A 29 3.45 15.18 15.61
N THR A 30 2.83 16.24 16.13
CA THR A 30 1.74 16.96 15.43
C THR A 30 2.22 17.51 14.09
N ASP A 31 3.40 18.10 14.04
CA ASP A 31 4.00 18.61 12.79
C ASP A 31 4.24 17.48 11.76
N ARG A 32 4.69 16.31 12.20
CA ARG A 32 4.85 15.14 11.33
C ARG A 32 3.52 14.69 10.72
N PHE A 33 2.44 14.64 11.51
CA PHE A 33 1.10 14.32 10.98
C PHE A 33 0.63 15.36 9.98
N ASN A 34 0.77 16.65 10.29
CA ASN A 34 0.34 17.74 9.40
C ASN A 34 1.08 17.72 8.07
N LYS A 35 2.40 17.48 8.08
CA LYS A 35 3.21 17.33 6.86
C LYS A 35 2.79 16.13 6.03
N LEU A 36 2.53 14.99 6.68
CA LEU A 36 2.05 13.81 5.97
C LEU A 36 0.67 14.05 5.36
N GLU A 37 -0.26 14.68 6.07
CA GLU A 37 -1.60 14.98 5.55
C GLU A 37 -1.58 15.90 4.34
N ALA A 38 -0.72 16.93 4.36
CA ALA A 38 -0.54 17.79 3.20
C ALA A 38 -0.02 17.01 1.99
N ARG A 39 0.97 16.13 2.21
CA ARG A 39 1.53 15.27 1.18
C ARG A 39 0.51 14.27 0.63
N MET A 40 -0.27 13.62 1.50
CA MET A 40 -1.35 12.72 1.09
C MET A 40 -2.43 13.44 0.29
N ALA A 41 -2.78 14.68 0.66
CA ALA A 41 -3.76 15.48 -0.07
C ALA A 41 -3.31 15.77 -1.51
N GLU A 42 -2.04 16.10 -1.71
CA GLU A 42 -1.44 16.27 -3.04
C GLU A 42 -1.53 14.97 -3.85
N LYS A 43 -1.06 13.86 -3.27
CA LYS A 43 -1.08 12.55 -3.94
C LYS A 43 -2.49 12.07 -4.28
N ARG A 44 -3.47 12.38 -3.44
CA ARG A 44 -4.88 12.06 -3.70
C ARG A 44 -5.40 12.72 -4.99
N GLN A 45 -4.95 13.91 -5.31
CA GLN A 45 -5.31 14.56 -6.58
C GLN A 45 -4.58 13.94 -7.77
N GLU A 46 -3.29 13.65 -7.61
CA GLU A 46 -2.47 13.04 -8.67
C GLU A 46 -2.93 11.63 -9.06
N ASN A 47 -3.36 10.84 -8.08
CA ASN A 47 -3.70 9.42 -8.27
C ASN A 47 -5.18 9.19 -8.57
N LYS A 48 -5.99 10.24 -8.60
CA LYS A 48 -7.43 10.13 -8.83
C LYS A 48 -7.77 9.39 -10.11
N GLY A 49 -8.57 8.32 -9.97
CA GLY A 49 -9.00 7.49 -11.10
C GLY A 49 -7.98 6.43 -11.55
N GLN A 50 -6.79 6.36 -10.93
CA GLN A 50 -5.84 5.27 -11.18
C GLN A 50 -6.30 4.01 -10.43
N LYS A 51 -6.43 2.93 -11.18
CA LYS A 51 -6.88 1.64 -10.66
C LYS A 51 -5.72 0.81 -10.14
N VAL A 52 -5.84 0.32 -8.93
CA VAL A 52 -4.82 -0.54 -8.30
C VAL A 52 -5.38 -1.87 -7.87
N MET A 53 -4.55 -2.88 -7.92
CA MET A 53 -4.75 -4.19 -7.30
C MET A 53 -3.72 -4.38 -6.20
N VAL A 54 -4.13 -4.94 -5.08
CA VAL A 54 -3.23 -5.23 -3.96
C VAL A 54 -3.20 -6.74 -3.73
N LEU A 55 -2.06 -7.36 -3.97
CA LEU A 55 -1.81 -8.77 -3.68
C LEU A 55 -0.92 -8.90 -2.45
N GLN A 56 -1.42 -9.61 -1.44
CA GLN A 56 -0.60 -10.13 -0.37
C GLN A 56 -0.25 -11.57 -0.69
N SER A 57 1.01 -11.83 -0.96
CA SER A 57 1.47 -13.10 -1.54
C SER A 57 2.50 -13.81 -0.70
N ALA A 58 2.24 -15.11 -0.54
CA ALA A 58 3.19 -16.11 -0.05
C ALA A 58 3.04 -17.35 -0.93
N PRO A 59 3.71 -17.39 -2.11
CA PRO A 59 3.51 -18.46 -3.09
C PRO A 59 3.53 -19.87 -2.47
N PRO A 60 2.61 -20.77 -2.87
CA PRO A 60 1.67 -20.60 -4.00
C PRO A 60 0.34 -19.93 -3.64
N ARG A 61 0.22 -19.25 -2.50
CA ARG A 61 -1.02 -18.59 -2.08
C ARG A 61 -0.94 -17.10 -2.31
N HIS A 62 -1.99 -16.58 -2.92
CA HIS A 62 -2.16 -15.16 -3.19
C HIS A 62 -3.50 -14.70 -2.62
N TYR A 63 -3.48 -13.58 -1.91
CA TYR A 63 -4.67 -12.96 -1.36
C TYR A 63 -4.83 -11.58 -1.97
N ILE A 64 -6.06 -11.26 -2.37
CA ILE A 64 -6.39 -9.89 -2.79
C ILE A 64 -6.87 -9.10 -1.58
N GLN A 65 -6.33 -7.91 -1.38
CA GLN A 65 -6.72 -7.00 -0.30
C GLN A 65 -7.71 -5.95 -0.79
N GLY A 66 -8.78 -5.76 -0.01
CA GLY A 66 -9.60 -4.58 -0.09
C GLY A 66 -9.07 -3.43 0.79
N LYS A 67 -9.88 -2.39 0.94
CA LYS A 67 -9.50 -1.19 1.69
C LYS A 67 -9.30 -1.38 3.20
N ASP A 68 -9.82 -2.46 3.80
CA ASP A 68 -9.58 -2.76 5.22
C ASP A 68 -8.22 -3.42 5.47
N GLY A 69 -7.49 -3.81 4.43
CA GLY A 69 -6.11 -4.27 4.56
C GLY A 69 -5.16 -3.11 4.84
N THR A 70 -4.03 -3.37 5.51
CA THR A 70 -3.06 -2.33 5.87
C THR A 70 -2.60 -1.53 4.66
N LEU A 71 -2.13 -2.21 3.61
CA LEU A 71 -1.68 -1.55 2.39
C LEU A 71 -2.87 -0.98 1.60
N GLY A 72 -3.99 -1.71 1.52
CA GLY A 72 -5.20 -1.25 0.84
C GLY A 72 -5.71 0.08 1.41
N SER A 73 -5.72 0.24 2.74
CA SER A 73 -6.12 1.50 3.40
C SER A 73 -5.14 2.65 3.12
N MET A 74 -3.83 2.38 3.08
CA MET A 74 -2.84 3.40 2.74
C MET A 74 -3.03 3.91 1.30
N LEU A 75 -3.29 3.02 0.36
CA LEU A 75 -3.50 3.38 -1.05
C LEU A 75 -4.83 4.13 -1.25
N ASP A 76 -5.89 3.77 -0.51
CA ASP A 76 -7.15 4.52 -0.51
C ASP A 76 -6.94 5.97 -0.02
N MET A 77 -6.17 6.16 1.06
CA MET A 77 -5.79 7.49 1.55
C MET A 77 -4.98 8.31 0.52
N LEU A 78 -4.21 7.64 -0.35
CA LEU A 78 -3.45 8.26 -1.43
C LEU A 78 -4.28 8.48 -2.71
N GLY A 79 -5.58 8.15 -2.70
CA GLY A 79 -6.52 8.44 -3.78
C GLY A 79 -6.60 7.40 -4.89
N TYR A 80 -6.01 6.22 -4.71
CA TYR A 80 -6.15 5.12 -5.65
C TYR A 80 -7.52 4.45 -5.58
N GLU A 81 -7.99 3.96 -6.71
CA GLU A 81 -9.18 3.13 -6.81
C GLU A 81 -8.80 1.65 -6.78
N ASN A 82 -9.07 0.96 -5.67
CA ASN A 82 -8.82 -0.48 -5.60
C ASN A 82 -9.84 -1.23 -6.46
N VAL A 83 -9.38 -2.05 -7.41
CA VAL A 83 -10.25 -2.85 -8.29
C VAL A 83 -11.07 -3.88 -7.52
N TYR A 84 -10.57 -4.31 -6.35
CA TYR A 84 -11.30 -5.20 -5.47
C TYR A 84 -12.10 -4.39 -4.42
N GLN A 85 -13.41 -4.30 -4.65
CA GLN A 85 -14.30 -3.42 -3.90
C GLN A 85 -14.74 -3.97 -2.53
N ASN A 86 -14.50 -5.27 -2.25
CA ASN A 86 -14.78 -5.80 -0.92
C ASN A 86 -13.76 -5.30 0.10
N ASN A 87 -14.20 -5.11 1.33
CA ASN A 87 -13.33 -4.60 2.37
C ASN A 87 -12.28 -5.61 2.85
N LYS A 88 -12.68 -6.89 2.91
CA LYS A 88 -11.84 -7.96 3.49
C LYS A 88 -10.81 -8.49 2.51
N MET A 89 -9.72 -8.99 3.04
CA MET A 89 -8.78 -9.81 2.29
C MET A 89 -9.33 -11.22 2.10
N VAL A 90 -9.26 -11.73 0.87
CA VAL A 90 -9.67 -13.11 0.53
C VAL A 90 -8.63 -13.78 -0.34
N LEU A 91 -8.69 -15.12 -0.40
CA LEU A 91 -7.87 -15.88 -1.35
C LEU A 91 -8.20 -15.39 -2.77
N LEU A 92 -7.18 -15.15 -3.58
CA LEU A 92 -7.36 -14.70 -4.96
C LEU A 92 -8.08 -15.78 -5.75
N ASP A 93 -9.22 -15.40 -6.30
CA ASP A 93 -9.89 -16.17 -7.34
C ASP A 93 -9.23 -15.81 -8.69
N LEU A 94 -8.60 -16.80 -9.31
CA LEU A 94 -7.84 -16.59 -10.52
C LEU A 94 -8.73 -16.21 -11.71
N GLU A 95 -9.93 -16.74 -11.81
CA GLU A 95 -10.86 -16.38 -12.89
C GLU A 95 -11.36 -14.93 -12.69
N GLN A 96 -11.68 -14.57 -11.46
CA GLN A 96 -12.10 -13.21 -11.14
C GLN A 96 -10.97 -12.19 -11.34
N ALA A 97 -9.73 -12.58 -11.05
CA ALA A 97 -8.57 -11.70 -11.24
C ALA A 97 -8.39 -11.24 -12.69
N LEU A 98 -8.76 -12.09 -13.65
CA LEU A 98 -8.69 -11.77 -15.09
C LEU A 98 -9.72 -10.70 -15.50
N SER A 99 -10.78 -10.49 -14.72
CA SER A 99 -11.76 -9.43 -14.96
C SER A 99 -11.31 -8.06 -14.46
N TYR A 100 -10.26 -8.01 -13.63
CA TYR A 100 -9.70 -6.77 -13.13
C TYR A 100 -8.66 -6.24 -14.10
N GLU A 101 -8.72 -4.96 -14.37
CA GLU A 101 -7.75 -4.25 -15.22
C GLU A 101 -7.05 -3.17 -14.41
N PRO A 102 -6.17 -3.54 -13.47
CA PRO A 102 -5.43 -2.55 -12.70
C PRO A 102 -4.38 -1.87 -13.57
N ASP A 103 -4.22 -0.55 -13.37
CA ASP A 103 -3.13 0.21 -13.96
C ASP A 103 -1.81 -0.06 -13.23
N LEU A 104 -1.88 -0.42 -11.95
CA LEU A 104 -0.74 -0.68 -11.10
C LEU A 104 -1.05 -1.82 -10.13
N LEU A 105 -0.09 -2.74 -9.97
CA LEU A 105 -0.17 -3.85 -9.02
C LEU A 105 0.81 -3.61 -7.87
N PHE A 106 0.30 -3.66 -6.65
CA PHE A 106 1.12 -3.71 -5.45
C PHE A 106 1.21 -5.14 -4.94
N CYS A 107 2.41 -5.71 -4.94
CA CYS A 107 2.69 -7.02 -4.35
C CYS A 107 3.39 -6.83 -3.00
N VAL A 108 2.78 -7.33 -1.93
CA VAL A 108 3.34 -7.31 -0.58
C VAL A 108 3.43 -8.74 -0.04
N GLY A 109 4.47 -9.06 0.69
CA GLY A 109 4.66 -10.41 1.21
C GLY A 109 5.60 -10.53 2.39
N GLY A 110 5.96 -11.78 2.70
CA GLY A 110 6.74 -12.14 3.87
C GLY A 110 8.24 -11.81 3.80
N SER A 111 8.75 -11.34 2.66
CA SER A 111 10.17 -11.01 2.48
C SER A 111 10.56 -9.75 3.25
N LYS A 112 11.83 -9.69 3.70
CA LYS A 112 12.34 -8.55 4.46
C LYS A 112 12.58 -7.31 3.59
N THR A 113 12.92 -7.52 2.32
CA THR A 113 13.19 -6.45 1.36
C THR A 113 12.27 -6.54 0.14
N ALA A 114 12.09 -5.41 -0.54
CA ALA A 114 11.34 -5.35 -1.80
C ALA A 114 12.01 -6.21 -2.89
N ALA A 115 13.35 -6.20 -2.97
CA ALA A 115 14.09 -6.99 -3.96
C ALA A 115 13.92 -8.51 -3.76
N GLU A 116 13.98 -8.99 -2.52
CA GLU A 116 13.69 -10.40 -2.22
C GLU A 116 12.26 -10.77 -2.59
N HIS A 117 11.29 -9.89 -2.30
CA HIS A 117 9.90 -10.15 -2.65
C HIS A 117 9.69 -10.15 -4.15
N GLN A 118 10.32 -9.22 -4.87
CA GLN A 118 10.31 -9.17 -6.33
C GLN A 118 10.79 -10.49 -6.93
N GLN A 119 11.96 -10.98 -6.50
CA GLN A 119 12.49 -12.24 -6.99
C GLN A 119 11.51 -13.40 -6.79
N VAL A 120 10.96 -13.54 -5.57
CA VAL A 120 9.98 -14.58 -5.24
C VAL A 120 8.76 -14.51 -6.13
N MET A 121 8.24 -13.31 -6.39
CA MET A 121 7.04 -13.13 -7.21
C MET A 121 7.31 -13.32 -8.70
N GLU A 122 8.42 -12.85 -9.22
CA GLU A 122 8.80 -13.05 -10.63
C GLU A 122 9.03 -14.54 -10.94
N GLU A 123 9.66 -15.28 -10.02
CA GLU A 123 9.79 -16.75 -10.13
C GLU A 123 8.42 -17.44 -10.11
N ASP A 124 7.47 -16.93 -9.33
CA ASP A 124 6.12 -17.50 -9.27
C ASP A 124 5.29 -17.15 -10.50
N PHE A 125 5.34 -15.92 -10.99
CA PHE A 125 4.68 -15.50 -12.23
C PHE A 125 5.21 -16.30 -13.44
N ALA A 126 6.50 -16.61 -13.46
CA ALA A 126 7.14 -17.40 -14.51
C ALA A 126 6.68 -18.88 -14.56
N LYS A 127 6.08 -19.42 -13.48
CA LYS A 127 5.51 -20.77 -13.48
C LYS A 127 4.23 -20.90 -14.29
N ASN A 128 3.46 -19.83 -14.40
CA ASN A 128 2.23 -19.79 -15.19
C ASN A 128 2.06 -18.45 -15.91
N PRO A 129 2.95 -18.16 -16.89
CA PRO A 129 2.96 -16.87 -17.58
C PRO A 129 1.69 -16.63 -18.42
N GLU A 130 1.09 -17.69 -18.94
CA GLU A 130 -0.16 -17.59 -19.72
C GLU A 130 -1.31 -17.04 -18.88
N TYR A 131 -1.32 -17.34 -17.59
CA TYR A 131 -2.28 -16.79 -16.64
C TYR A 131 -1.93 -15.36 -16.22
N TRP A 132 -0.72 -15.18 -15.67
CA TRP A 132 -0.34 -13.91 -15.05
C TRP A 132 -0.26 -12.75 -16.05
N ASN A 133 0.16 -13.00 -17.28
CA ASN A 133 0.21 -11.98 -18.33
C ASN A 133 -1.17 -11.51 -18.84
N ASN A 134 -2.26 -12.14 -18.41
CA ASN A 134 -3.60 -11.60 -18.66
C ASN A 134 -3.95 -10.45 -17.71
N ILE A 135 -3.25 -10.31 -16.59
CA ILE A 135 -3.40 -9.15 -15.69
C ILE A 135 -2.61 -7.98 -16.29
N LYS A 136 -3.31 -6.90 -16.67
CA LYS A 136 -2.73 -5.73 -17.35
C LYS A 136 -1.44 -5.24 -16.70
N ALA A 137 -1.47 -4.97 -15.40
CA ALA A 137 -0.31 -4.42 -14.70
C ALA A 137 0.92 -5.35 -14.72
N ILE A 138 0.73 -6.67 -14.73
CA ILE A 138 1.84 -7.64 -14.83
C ILE A 138 2.41 -7.62 -16.25
N ARG A 139 1.56 -7.70 -17.27
CA ARG A 139 1.94 -7.66 -18.68
C ARG A 139 2.70 -6.39 -19.05
N GLU A 140 2.32 -5.26 -18.47
CA GLU A 140 2.91 -3.95 -18.73
C GLU A 140 4.07 -3.61 -17.76
N HIS A 141 4.47 -4.55 -16.92
CA HIS A 141 5.53 -4.37 -15.90
C HIS A 141 5.23 -3.25 -14.88
N GLU A 142 3.94 -2.97 -14.66
CA GLU A 142 3.45 -2.00 -13.70
C GLU A 142 3.24 -2.62 -12.32
N VAL A 143 4.31 -3.19 -11.76
CA VAL A 143 4.30 -3.85 -10.45
C VAL A 143 5.22 -3.11 -9.49
N ILE A 144 4.74 -2.88 -8.27
CA ILE A 144 5.52 -2.41 -7.12
C ILE A 144 5.58 -3.53 -6.09
N TYR A 145 6.80 -3.97 -5.78
CA TYR A 145 7.05 -4.99 -4.77
C TYR A 145 7.38 -4.32 -3.44
N LEU A 146 6.75 -4.80 -2.36
CA LEU A 146 6.85 -4.21 -1.03
C LEU A 146 7.21 -5.28 0.01
N PRO A 147 8.06 -4.93 1.00
CA PRO A 147 8.45 -5.84 2.07
C PRO A 147 7.35 -6.04 3.12
N ILE A 148 7.56 -7.04 3.99
CA ILE A 148 6.62 -7.46 5.04
C ILE A 148 6.09 -6.33 5.93
N LYS A 149 6.83 -5.25 6.13
CA LYS A 149 6.38 -4.13 6.97
C LYS A 149 5.07 -3.50 6.49
N TYR A 150 4.70 -3.66 5.22
CA TYR A 150 3.43 -3.20 4.66
C TYR A 150 2.28 -4.20 4.83
N VAL A 151 2.55 -5.40 5.33
CA VAL A 151 1.51 -6.37 5.72
C VAL A 151 0.83 -5.94 7.02
N ALA A 152 1.64 -5.41 7.97
CA ALA A 152 1.13 -4.91 9.23
C ALA A 152 1.99 -3.74 9.71
N THR A 153 1.36 -2.63 10.00
CA THR A 153 2.01 -1.44 10.57
C THR A 153 1.35 -1.12 11.91
N ALA A 154 2.15 -0.80 12.90
CA ALA A 154 1.67 -0.46 14.24
C ALA A 154 2.26 0.87 14.71
N GLY A 155 1.44 1.62 15.47
CA GLY A 155 1.85 2.84 16.14
C GLY A 155 2.31 3.94 15.19
N ILE A 156 3.13 4.84 15.71
CA ILE A 156 3.59 6.06 15.02
C ILE A 156 4.41 5.78 13.75
N ASN A 157 4.92 4.56 13.58
CA ASN A 157 5.63 4.13 12.38
C ASN A 157 4.78 4.20 11.10
N VAL A 158 3.45 4.31 11.24
CA VAL A 158 2.55 4.51 10.11
C VAL A 158 2.91 5.77 9.30
N ILE A 159 3.36 6.84 9.97
CA ILE A 159 3.78 8.08 9.32
C ILE A 159 4.95 7.81 8.37
N ASP A 160 5.98 7.11 8.85
CA ASP A 160 7.18 6.83 8.07
C ASP A 160 6.88 5.85 6.93
N ASN A 161 6.05 4.84 7.18
CA ASN A 161 5.67 3.87 6.16
C ASN A 161 4.86 4.51 5.03
N ILE A 162 3.94 5.42 5.31
CA ILE A 162 3.17 6.11 4.27
C ILE A 162 4.09 7.06 3.48
N ASN A 163 4.97 7.81 4.15
CA ASN A 163 5.94 8.68 3.47
C ASN A 163 6.84 7.88 2.52
N GLU A 164 7.39 6.76 2.99
CA GLU A 164 8.22 5.88 2.17
C GLU A 164 7.43 5.25 1.01
N LEU A 165 6.17 4.86 1.23
CA LEU A 165 5.31 4.36 0.17
C LEU A 165 5.12 5.40 -0.94
N ILE A 166 4.90 6.66 -0.58
CA ILE A 166 4.82 7.77 -1.54
C ILE A 166 6.13 7.90 -2.33
N ASP A 167 7.29 7.85 -1.66
CA ASP A 167 8.60 7.93 -2.32
C ASP A 167 8.81 6.78 -3.31
N ILE A 168 8.40 5.55 -2.96
CA ILE A 168 8.48 4.38 -3.84
C ILE A 168 7.60 4.57 -5.08
N ILE A 169 6.38 5.07 -4.90
CA ILE A 169 5.44 5.33 -6.00
C ILE A 169 6.00 6.40 -6.93
N ASP A 170 6.50 7.51 -6.39
CA ASP A 170 7.07 8.60 -7.17
C ASP A 170 8.30 8.14 -7.96
N ALA A 171 9.17 7.34 -7.36
CA ALA A 171 10.33 6.76 -8.04
C ALA A 171 9.95 5.84 -9.20
N LYS A 172 8.84 5.09 -9.08
CA LYS A 172 8.30 4.27 -10.16
C LYS A 172 7.81 5.13 -11.33
N LYS A 173 7.03 6.18 -11.03
CA LYS A 173 6.51 7.12 -12.05
C LYS A 173 7.61 7.84 -12.82
N LEU A 174 8.68 8.23 -12.14
CA LEU A 174 9.83 8.91 -12.79
C LEU A 174 10.54 8.01 -13.80
N LYS A 175 10.64 6.70 -13.53
CA LYS A 175 11.24 5.73 -14.46
C LYS A 175 10.43 5.47 -15.72
N GLN A 176 9.13 5.78 -15.71
CA GLN A 176 8.24 5.63 -16.85
C GLN A 176 8.30 6.81 -17.82
N ASN A 177 8.67 7.99 -17.30
CA ASN A 177 8.68 9.25 -18.05
C ASN A 177 10.06 9.62 -18.60
N GLY A 178 11.09 8.83 -18.38
CA GLY A 178 12.47 9.03 -18.85
C GLY A 178 12.92 7.95 -19.80
#